data_e1b0f44b2932b99a48db5846f59146f4
#
_entry.id   e1b0f44b2932b99a48db5846f59146f4
#
_cell.length_a   1.000
_cell.length_b   1.000
_cell.length_c   1.000
_cell.angle_alpha   90.00
_cell.angle_beta   90.00
_cell.angle_gamma   90.00
#
_symmetry.space_group_name_H-M   'P 1'
#
loop_
_entity.id
_entity.type
_entity.pdbx_description
1 polymer ?
#
loop_
_entity_poly.entity_id
_entity_poly.type
_entity_poly.pdbx_seq_one_letter_code
_entity_poly.pdbx_strand_id
1 'polypeptide(L)'
;MKHLLIVLASVAFAAQMPALARPVNYDESKVAPYTLEDPLTFADGTKLKSPDEWPRRRAEILEIFAREMYGVEPPKPEALVTEVVESGETLAGLGIREQVRMWFRADRSGPHVDWLVVRPSMAKGPVPVIIQLNYYGNHEFLSDKEVIVSEAWLTNEKDGSVKVTRNRAEEGQRGRLRRTDQRYSFPVETILARGYAFMTAACGEIAADPYYKTDDMVKLPFEHGVFRLWGPRDESRTDNPGTLGAWAWGISRAVDYAERSDALDAKRVVATGCSRLGKAALLAAARDDRIAVCVPNQTGNGGVPLAKRDFGENVYREIEMFPHWFCKAYRKYVDNEQAMKFDQHLLLASIAPRALLVQGYTKPWFDPKGEWLSCRAASPAWEFLGLPGLPNVEEPECFSTVAIGPRLGYVRRTGQHGISGWDWNWLLDFTDGVFATTACPCEDVKERRQSRGTRH
;
A
#
# COMPACT_ATOMS: atom_id res chain seq x y z
N MET A 1 -53.86 1.14 60.97
CA MET A 1 -53.84 1.13 59.47
C MET A 1 -52.89 2.20 59.03
N LYS A 2 -51.68 1.78 58.62
CA LYS A 2 -50.60 2.67 58.11
C LYS A 2 -50.53 2.48 56.62
N HIS A 3 -50.80 3.52 55.84
CA HIS A 3 -50.64 3.53 54.39
C HIS A 3 -49.20 3.79 54.08
N LEU A 4 -48.57 2.84 53.38
CA LEU A 4 -47.22 2.94 52.84
C LEU A 4 -47.32 3.50 51.39
N LEU A 5 -46.86 4.73 51.19
CA LEU A 5 -46.71 5.33 49.84
C LEU A 5 -45.41 4.80 49.23
N ILE A 6 -45.54 4.03 48.17
CA ILE A 6 -44.43 3.64 47.31
C ILE A 6 -44.29 4.72 46.24
N VAL A 7 -43.18 5.49 46.31
CA VAL A 7 -42.79 6.42 45.26
C VAL A 7 -41.97 5.62 44.22
N LEU A 8 -42.55 5.38 43.04
CA LEU A 8 -41.84 4.84 41.88
C LEU A 8 -41.03 5.96 41.24
N ALA A 9 -39.72 5.93 41.45
CA ALA A 9 -38.80 6.76 40.70
C ALA A 9 -38.59 6.17 39.30
N SER A 10 -39.19 6.78 38.30
CA SER A 10 -38.95 6.47 36.89
C SER A 10 -37.58 6.98 36.49
N VAL A 11 -36.59 6.08 36.40
CA VAL A 11 -35.31 6.39 35.78
C VAL A 11 -35.54 6.35 34.27
N ALA A 12 -35.64 7.53 33.66
CA ALA A 12 -35.62 7.65 32.21
C ALA A 12 -34.21 7.30 31.69
N PHE A 13 -34.06 6.12 31.17
CA PHE A 13 -32.92 5.79 30.31
C PHE A 13 -33.09 6.60 29.02
N ALA A 14 -32.40 7.73 28.93
CA ALA A 14 -32.16 8.39 27.64
C ALA A 14 -31.27 7.45 26.81
N ALA A 15 -31.90 6.65 25.94
CA ALA A 15 -31.18 5.96 24.90
C ALA A 15 -30.46 7.03 24.08
N GLN A 16 -29.14 7.09 24.21
CA GLN A 16 -28.32 7.84 23.29
C GLN A 16 -28.56 7.28 21.89
N MET A 17 -29.37 8.00 21.10
CA MET A 17 -29.44 7.71 19.68
C MET A 17 -28.00 7.75 19.13
N PRO A 18 -27.58 6.75 18.35
CA PRO A 18 -26.28 6.83 17.69
C PRO A 18 -26.26 8.14 16.91
N ALA A 19 -25.22 8.94 17.09
CA ALA A 19 -25.02 10.15 16.31
C ALA A 19 -25.22 9.79 14.84
N LEU A 20 -26.13 10.49 14.15
CA LEU A 20 -26.40 10.29 12.73
C LEU A 20 -25.06 10.37 12.02
N ALA A 21 -24.61 9.26 11.43
CA ALA A 21 -23.36 9.21 10.72
C ALA A 21 -23.32 10.37 9.72
N ARG A 22 -22.27 11.20 9.76
CA ARG A 22 -22.07 12.33 8.84
C ARG A 22 -22.28 11.85 7.40
N PRO A 23 -23.15 12.49 6.60
CA PRO A 23 -23.35 12.10 5.21
C PRO A 23 -22.07 12.32 4.41
N VAL A 24 -21.75 11.35 3.57
CA VAL A 24 -20.60 11.41 2.64
C VAL A 24 -20.98 12.33 1.48
N ASN A 25 -20.07 13.24 1.10
CA ASN A 25 -20.23 14.09 -0.08
C ASN A 25 -19.91 13.29 -1.35
N TYR A 26 -20.87 13.25 -2.28
CA TYR A 26 -20.70 12.71 -3.64
C TYR A 26 -21.06 13.74 -4.71
N ASP A 27 -21.19 15.00 -4.33
CA ASP A 27 -21.55 16.12 -5.20
C ASP A 27 -20.34 17.03 -5.38
N GLU A 28 -19.78 17.04 -6.58
CA GLU A 28 -18.60 17.82 -6.92
C GLU A 28 -18.81 19.32 -6.67
N SER A 29 -20.03 19.84 -6.83
CA SER A 29 -20.36 21.25 -6.58
C SER A 29 -20.25 21.67 -5.12
N LYS A 30 -20.19 20.69 -4.20
CA LYS A 30 -20.05 20.89 -2.76
C LYS A 30 -18.61 20.75 -2.27
N VAL A 31 -17.68 20.43 -3.17
CA VAL A 31 -16.24 20.44 -2.81
C VAL A 31 -15.83 21.88 -2.54
N ALA A 32 -15.43 22.15 -1.30
CA ALA A 32 -14.98 23.48 -0.91
C ALA A 32 -13.69 23.87 -1.63
N PRO A 33 -13.44 25.16 -1.90
CA PRO A 33 -12.14 25.61 -2.40
C PRO A 33 -11.02 25.18 -1.46
N TYR A 34 -9.95 24.64 -2.02
CA TYR A 34 -8.76 24.21 -1.28
C TYR A 34 -7.49 24.64 -2.00
N THR A 35 -6.39 24.68 -1.24
CA THR A 35 -5.04 24.93 -1.78
C THR A 35 -4.16 23.73 -1.49
N LEU A 36 -3.29 23.40 -2.44
CA LEU A 36 -2.30 22.37 -2.30
C LEU A 36 -0.92 22.98 -2.09
N GLU A 37 -0.15 22.39 -1.22
CA GLU A 37 1.24 22.72 -1.00
C GLU A 37 2.06 22.33 -2.25
N ASP A 38 2.93 23.24 -2.69
CA ASP A 38 3.82 22.97 -3.84
C ASP A 38 4.90 21.95 -3.44
N PRO A 39 5.03 20.81 -4.15
CA PRO A 39 6.06 19.81 -3.86
C PRO A 39 7.49 20.38 -3.97
N LEU A 40 7.68 21.45 -4.72
CA LEU A 40 8.98 22.10 -4.96
C LEU A 40 9.26 23.30 -4.03
N THR A 41 8.52 23.40 -2.92
CA THR A 41 8.71 24.45 -1.93
C THR A 41 9.00 23.84 -0.57
N PHE A 42 10.11 24.23 0.06
CA PHE A 42 10.49 23.79 1.40
C PHE A 42 9.48 24.23 2.46
N ALA A 43 9.53 23.64 3.65
CA ALA A 43 8.64 23.97 4.76
C ALA A 43 8.79 25.43 5.23
N ASP A 44 9.93 26.08 4.99
CA ASP A 44 10.19 27.47 5.28
C ASP A 44 9.66 28.46 4.21
N GLY A 45 9.03 27.95 3.15
CA GLY A 45 8.47 28.72 2.05
C GLY A 45 9.46 29.03 0.91
N THR A 46 10.72 28.62 1.01
CA THR A 46 11.69 28.81 -0.07
C THR A 46 11.52 27.75 -1.16
N LYS A 47 11.69 28.13 -2.42
CA LYS A 47 11.60 27.22 -3.55
C LYS A 47 12.91 26.48 -3.82
N LEU A 48 12.82 25.23 -4.23
CA LEU A 48 13.96 24.47 -4.73
C LEU A 48 14.56 25.17 -5.96
N LYS A 49 15.90 25.20 -6.02
CA LYS A 49 16.65 25.83 -7.13
C LYS A 49 17.31 24.81 -8.04
N SER A 50 17.62 23.62 -7.52
CA SER A 50 18.29 22.55 -8.28
C SER A 50 17.81 21.18 -7.84
N PRO A 51 17.92 20.15 -8.71
CA PRO A 51 17.60 18.77 -8.37
C PRO A 51 18.35 18.22 -7.15
N ASP A 52 19.54 18.74 -6.83
CA ASP A 52 20.32 18.31 -5.68
C ASP A 52 19.66 18.66 -4.32
N GLU A 53 18.70 19.58 -4.32
CA GLU A 53 17.93 19.96 -3.13
C GLU A 53 16.73 19.03 -2.89
N TRP A 54 16.35 18.23 -3.91
CA TRP A 54 15.19 17.32 -3.82
C TRP A 54 15.28 16.33 -2.66
N PRO A 55 16.42 15.68 -2.35
CA PRO A 55 16.49 14.74 -1.22
C PRO A 55 16.13 15.41 0.12
N ARG A 56 16.52 16.67 0.33
CA ARG A 56 16.15 17.47 1.54
C ARG A 56 14.64 17.71 1.56
N ARG A 57 14.06 18.17 0.45
CA ARG A 57 12.62 18.41 0.37
C ARG A 57 11.80 17.13 0.58
N ARG A 58 12.23 16.05 -0.04
CA ARG A 58 11.61 14.74 0.13
C ARG A 58 11.64 14.29 1.60
N ALA A 59 12.73 14.51 2.31
CA ALA A 59 12.82 14.18 3.74
C ALA A 59 11.82 15.01 4.57
N GLU A 60 11.64 16.31 4.30
CA GLU A 60 10.62 17.15 4.94
C GLU A 60 9.20 16.63 4.67
N ILE A 61 8.92 16.19 3.43
CA ILE A 61 7.64 15.59 3.08
C ILE A 61 7.40 14.30 3.89
N LEU A 62 8.35 13.40 3.94
CA LEU A 62 8.23 12.15 4.69
C LEU A 62 8.08 12.40 6.19
N GLU A 63 8.77 13.40 6.72
CA GLU A 63 8.67 13.76 8.13
C GLU A 63 7.26 14.26 8.50
N ILE A 64 6.63 15.12 7.68
CA ILE A 64 5.27 15.59 7.96
C ILE A 64 4.26 14.45 7.94
N PHE A 65 4.36 13.50 6.98
CA PHE A 65 3.51 12.32 6.96
C PHE A 65 3.75 11.39 8.16
N ALA A 66 5.00 11.27 8.64
CA ALA A 66 5.32 10.49 9.82
C ALA A 66 4.72 11.11 11.09
N ARG A 67 4.79 12.42 11.26
CA ARG A 67 4.28 13.09 12.45
C ARG A 67 2.77 13.25 12.47
N GLU A 68 2.17 13.46 11.30
CA GLU A 68 0.80 13.95 11.19
C GLU A 68 -0.20 12.87 10.76
N MET A 69 0.26 11.77 10.12
CA MET A 69 -0.67 10.84 9.51
C MET A 69 -0.36 9.36 9.78
N TYR A 70 0.77 8.83 9.33
CA TYR A 70 1.03 7.38 9.39
C TYR A 70 1.79 6.94 10.65
N GLY A 71 2.37 7.88 11.37
CA GLY A 71 3.28 7.64 12.47
C GLY A 71 4.74 7.52 12.03
N VAL A 72 5.64 7.70 13.00
CA VAL A 72 7.09 7.56 12.78
C VAL A 72 7.38 6.14 12.33
N GLU A 73 8.27 6.00 11.34
CA GLU A 73 8.65 4.68 10.85
C GLU A 73 9.26 3.84 11.99
N PRO A 74 8.78 2.60 12.19
CA PRO A 74 9.39 1.73 13.17
C PRO A 74 10.84 1.41 12.82
N PRO A 75 11.71 1.19 13.82
CA PRO A 75 13.11 0.90 13.56
C PRO A 75 13.27 -0.41 12.77
N LYS A 76 14.40 -0.53 12.07
CA LYS A 76 14.80 -1.82 11.50
C LYS A 76 14.89 -2.86 12.64
N PRO A 77 14.59 -4.14 12.35
CA PRO A 77 14.67 -5.18 13.35
C PRO A 77 16.13 -5.38 13.78
N GLU A 78 16.34 -5.84 15.02
CA GLU A 78 17.66 -6.19 15.55
C GLU A 78 18.37 -7.20 14.66
N ALA A 79 17.63 -8.19 14.17
CA ALA A 79 18.10 -9.16 13.20
C ALA A 79 16.97 -9.50 12.21
N LEU A 80 17.35 -9.94 11.03
CA LEU A 80 16.45 -10.56 10.07
C LEU A 80 16.95 -11.97 9.80
N VAL A 81 16.30 -12.96 10.41
CA VAL A 81 16.59 -14.37 10.20
C VAL A 81 15.53 -14.94 9.28
N THR A 82 15.96 -15.57 8.20
CA THR A 82 15.06 -16.18 7.21
C THR A 82 15.38 -17.64 7.02
N GLU A 83 14.36 -18.45 6.83
CA GLU A 83 14.47 -19.89 6.55
C GLU A 83 13.44 -20.27 5.50
N VAL A 84 13.86 -21.00 4.47
CA VAL A 84 12.94 -21.66 3.54
C VAL A 84 12.41 -22.91 4.23
N VAL A 85 11.22 -22.81 4.79
CA VAL A 85 10.59 -23.90 5.57
C VAL A 85 9.93 -24.95 4.67
N GLU A 86 9.63 -24.59 3.42
CA GLU A 86 9.11 -25.51 2.41
C GLU A 86 9.47 -24.99 1.02
N SER A 87 9.75 -25.88 0.07
CA SER A 87 9.98 -25.55 -1.32
C SER A 87 9.54 -26.71 -2.21
N GLY A 88 9.02 -26.38 -3.41
CA GLY A 88 8.60 -27.36 -4.39
C GLY A 88 8.18 -26.74 -5.71
N GLU A 89 7.98 -27.60 -6.71
CA GLU A 89 7.37 -27.19 -7.96
C GLU A 89 5.89 -26.85 -7.74
N THR A 90 5.38 -25.92 -8.55
CA THR A 90 3.98 -25.51 -8.53
C THR A 90 3.50 -25.15 -9.94
N LEU A 91 2.18 -24.99 -10.11
CA LEU A 91 1.56 -24.56 -11.37
C LEU A 91 1.98 -25.47 -12.56
N ALA A 92 1.95 -26.80 -12.34
CA ALA A 92 2.35 -27.82 -13.32
C ALA A 92 3.78 -27.62 -13.87
N GLY A 93 4.73 -27.21 -13.00
CA GLY A 93 6.14 -27.01 -13.36
C GLY A 93 6.47 -25.64 -13.91
N LEU A 94 5.52 -24.70 -14.03
CA LEU A 94 5.78 -23.34 -14.45
C LEU A 94 6.53 -22.54 -13.39
N GLY A 95 6.38 -22.89 -12.12
CA GLY A 95 6.97 -22.15 -11.01
C GLY A 95 7.67 -23.02 -9.99
N ILE A 96 8.60 -22.39 -9.28
CA ILE A 96 9.14 -22.90 -8.01
C ILE A 96 8.50 -22.09 -6.91
N ARG A 97 7.89 -22.77 -5.96
CA ARG A 97 7.31 -22.24 -4.74
C ARG A 97 8.34 -22.34 -3.62
N GLU A 98 8.49 -21.27 -2.84
CA GLU A 98 9.27 -21.25 -1.60
C GLU A 98 8.41 -20.59 -0.51
N GLN A 99 8.35 -21.18 0.66
CA GLN A 99 7.74 -20.59 1.84
C GLN A 99 8.84 -20.17 2.78
N VAL A 100 8.98 -18.85 2.93
CA VAL A 100 10.07 -18.21 3.65
C VAL A 100 9.53 -17.70 4.97
N ARG A 101 9.92 -18.32 6.08
CA ARG A 101 9.64 -17.81 7.42
C ARG A 101 10.68 -16.78 7.81
N MET A 102 10.21 -15.61 8.23
CA MET A 102 11.05 -14.47 8.56
C MET A 102 10.84 -14.06 10.01
N TRP A 103 11.89 -14.17 10.83
CA TRP A 103 11.94 -13.70 12.20
C TRP A 103 12.74 -12.40 12.31
N PHE A 104 12.44 -11.61 13.32
CA PHE A 104 12.99 -10.27 13.52
C PHE A 104 13.92 -10.18 14.72
N ARG A 105 14.27 -11.32 15.33
CA ARG A 105 15.26 -11.48 16.39
C ARG A 105 16.20 -12.62 16.07
N ALA A 106 17.46 -12.50 16.52
CA ALA A 106 18.49 -13.49 16.24
C ALA A 106 18.18 -14.89 16.81
N ASP A 107 17.51 -14.95 17.97
CA ASP A 107 17.08 -16.17 18.64
C ASP A 107 15.78 -16.77 18.07
N ARG A 108 15.22 -16.17 17.02
CA ARG A 108 13.93 -16.54 16.38
C ARG A 108 12.73 -16.44 17.32
N SER A 109 12.85 -15.72 18.43
CA SER A 109 11.73 -15.49 19.35
C SER A 109 10.78 -14.39 18.84
N GLY A 110 9.54 -14.43 19.31
CA GLY A 110 8.54 -13.39 19.00
C GLY A 110 7.79 -13.61 17.69
N PRO A 111 7.27 -12.52 17.08
CA PRO A 111 6.50 -12.62 15.84
C PRO A 111 7.37 -13.00 14.66
N HIS A 112 6.77 -13.74 13.72
CA HIS A 112 7.35 -14.05 12.43
C HIS A 112 6.31 -13.73 11.33
N VAL A 113 6.77 -13.68 10.10
CA VAL A 113 5.94 -13.53 8.89
C VAL A 113 6.30 -14.63 7.91
N ASP A 114 5.31 -15.36 7.43
CA ASP A 114 5.48 -16.38 6.42
C ASP A 114 5.22 -15.81 5.03
N TRP A 115 6.27 -15.69 4.24
CA TRP A 115 6.22 -15.21 2.86
C TRP A 115 6.10 -16.39 1.90
N LEU A 116 5.15 -16.32 0.99
CA LEU A 116 5.09 -17.18 -0.19
C LEU A 116 5.81 -16.49 -1.34
N VAL A 117 6.85 -17.09 -1.85
CA VAL A 117 7.58 -16.66 -3.05
C VAL A 117 7.33 -17.68 -4.15
N VAL A 118 6.86 -17.22 -5.30
CA VAL A 118 6.69 -18.04 -6.50
C VAL A 118 7.48 -17.41 -7.62
N ARG A 119 8.43 -18.16 -8.19
CA ARG A 119 9.30 -17.68 -9.26
C ARG A 119 9.26 -18.60 -10.49
N PRO A 120 9.57 -18.07 -11.69
CA PRO A 120 9.63 -18.91 -12.88
C PRO A 120 10.64 -20.05 -12.73
N SER A 121 10.24 -21.29 -13.01
CA SER A 121 11.10 -22.47 -12.90
C SER A 121 12.27 -22.46 -13.90
N MET A 122 12.07 -21.83 -15.07
CA MET A 122 13.05 -21.75 -16.15
C MET A 122 13.97 -20.52 -16.09
N ALA A 123 13.88 -19.72 -15.01
CA ALA A 123 14.75 -18.56 -14.85
C ALA A 123 16.23 -18.95 -14.74
N LYS A 124 17.09 -18.31 -15.53
CA LYS A 124 18.54 -18.58 -15.56
C LYS A 124 19.35 -17.67 -14.64
N GLY A 125 18.68 -16.80 -13.88
CA GLY A 125 19.28 -15.83 -12.97
C GLY A 125 18.21 -15.11 -12.15
N PRO A 126 18.60 -14.10 -11.37
CA PRO A 126 17.67 -13.37 -10.53
C PRO A 126 16.61 -12.65 -11.38
N VAL A 127 15.35 -12.75 -10.94
CA VAL A 127 14.17 -12.17 -11.62
C VAL A 127 13.59 -10.99 -10.84
N PRO A 128 12.98 -10.01 -11.51
CA PRO A 128 12.25 -8.94 -10.82
C PRO A 128 11.15 -9.54 -9.94
N VAL A 129 10.84 -8.86 -8.84
CA VAL A 129 9.85 -9.37 -7.87
C VAL A 129 8.72 -8.37 -7.65
N ILE A 130 7.48 -8.86 -7.70
CA ILE A 130 6.28 -8.12 -7.32
C ILE A 130 5.93 -8.53 -5.88
N ILE A 131 5.96 -7.55 -4.97
CA ILE A 131 5.62 -7.73 -3.55
C ILE A 131 4.23 -7.17 -3.32
N GLN A 132 3.35 -8.00 -2.74
CA GLN A 132 2.00 -7.62 -2.40
C GLN A 132 1.55 -8.33 -1.11
N LEU A 133 1.05 -7.57 -0.14
CA LEU A 133 0.37 -8.17 1.01
C LEU A 133 -1.04 -8.66 0.61
N ASN A 134 -1.54 -9.64 1.33
CA ASN A 134 -2.85 -10.21 1.10
C ASN A 134 -3.73 -10.23 2.36
N TYR A 135 -5.06 -10.38 2.16
CA TYR A 135 -6.05 -10.39 3.23
C TYR A 135 -6.38 -11.80 3.75
N TYR A 136 -6.06 -12.85 2.99
CA TYR A 136 -6.73 -14.14 3.12
C TYR A 136 -5.80 -15.28 3.51
N GLY A 137 -4.50 -15.06 3.41
CA GLY A 137 -3.47 -16.07 3.62
C GLY A 137 -2.89 -16.62 2.32
N ASN A 138 -1.66 -17.08 2.41
CA ASN A 138 -0.85 -17.48 1.26
C ASN A 138 -1.42 -18.68 0.49
N HIS A 139 -2.11 -19.59 1.20
CA HIS A 139 -2.73 -20.77 0.60
C HIS A 139 -3.83 -20.46 -0.43
N GLU A 140 -4.37 -19.25 -0.44
CA GLU A 140 -5.36 -18.85 -1.44
C GLU A 140 -4.80 -18.57 -2.83
N PHE A 141 -3.47 -18.38 -2.94
CA PHE A 141 -2.80 -18.11 -4.22
C PHE A 141 -2.45 -19.40 -5.00
N LEU A 142 -2.28 -20.52 -4.33
CA LEU A 142 -1.91 -21.78 -4.93
C LEU A 142 -2.82 -22.90 -4.44
N SER A 143 -3.03 -23.92 -5.30
CA SER A 143 -3.84 -25.11 -4.95
C SER A 143 -3.03 -26.19 -4.21
N ASP A 144 -1.73 -25.98 -4.11
CA ASP A 144 -0.79 -26.92 -3.51
C ASP A 144 -1.09 -27.09 -2.02
N LYS A 145 -1.23 -28.33 -1.57
CA LYS A 145 -1.57 -28.69 -0.18
C LYS A 145 -0.46 -28.36 0.80
N GLU A 146 0.77 -28.26 0.31
CA GLU A 146 1.98 -27.93 1.07
C GLU A 146 2.04 -26.47 1.48
N VAL A 147 1.27 -25.57 0.80
CA VAL A 147 1.23 -24.15 1.22
C VAL A 147 0.62 -24.04 2.60
N ILE A 148 1.37 -23.43 3.51
CA ILE A 148 1.00 -23.28 4.91
C ILE A 148 -0.24 -22.40 5.02
N VAL A 149 -1.21 -22.84 5.80
CA VAL A 149 -2.38 -22.03 6.18
C VAL A 149 -1.98 -21.12 7.31
N SER A 150 -2.11 -19.80 7.09
CA SER A 150 -1.74 -18.81 8.08
C SER A 150 -2.55 -18.95 9.37
N GLU A 151 -1.87 -18.84 10.52
CA GLU A 151 -2.52 -18.74 11.83
C GLU A 151 -2.77 -17.29 12.28
N ALA A 152 -2.51 -16.34 11.39
CA ALA A 152 -2.67 -14.92 11.64
C ALA A 152 -4.14 -14.50 11.85
N TRP A 153 -4.31 -13.28 12.27
CA TRP A 153 -5.60 -12.61 12.31
C TRP A 153 -6.03 -12.23 10.89
N LEU A 154 -6.94 -13.02 10.31
CA LEU A 154 -7.49 -12.78 8.98
C LEU A 154 -8.93 -12.25 9.08
N THR A 155 -9.31 -11.41 8.11
CA THR A 155 -10.67 -10.88 8.01
C THR A 155 -11.61 -11.96 7.48
N ASN A 156 -12.72 -12.22 8.18
CA ASN A 156 -13.76 -13.11 7.67
C ASN A 156 -14.81 -12.32 6.88
N GLU A 157 -14.88 -12.52 5.57
CA GLU A 157 -15.86 -11.84 4.70
C GLU A 157 -17.20 -12.60 4.53
N LYS A 158 -17.34 -13.83 5.06
CA LYS A 158 -18.46 -14.71 4.72
C LYS A 158 -19.83 -14.26 5.23
N ASP A 159 -19.89 -13.56 6.35
CA ASP A 159 -21.15 -13.24 7.02
C ASP A 159 -21.43 -11.73 7.16
N GLY A 160 -20.63 -10.89 6.49
CA GLY A 160 -20.71 -9.43 6.64
C GLY A 160 -20.44 -8.95 8.08
N SER A 161 -20.32 -9.88 9.03
CA SER A 161 -19.80 -9.63 10.35
C SER A 161 -18.29 -9.73 10.27
N VAL A 162 -17.63 -8.61 10.43
CA VAL A 162 -16.20 -8.59 10.57
C VAL A 162 -15.85 -9.17 11.93
N LYS A 163 -15.83 -10.47 12.01
CA LYS A 163 -15.16 -11.16 13.11
C LYS A 163 -13.69 -11.25 12.69
N VAL A 164 -12.86 -10.49 13.37
CA VAL A 164 -11.47 -10.85 13.48
C VAL A 164 -11.47 -12.17 14.23
N THR A 165 -11.43 -13.23 13.50
CA THR A 165 -11.26 -14.54 14.07
C THR A 165 -9.78 -14.85 13.96
N ARG A 166 -9.21 -15.42 15.00
CA ARG A 166 -7.95 -16.14 14.94
C ARG A 166 -8.21 -17.36 14.07
N ASN A 167 -8.32 -17.10 12.77
CA ASN A 167 -8.77 -18.09 11.83
C ASN A 167 -7.58 -18.74 11.20
N ARG A 168 -7.46 -20.00 11.43
CA ARG A 168 -7.01 -20.88 10.38
C ARG A 168 -7.95 -20.62 9.20
N ALA A 169 -7.43 -20.08 8.13
CA ALA A 169 -8.18 -19.93 6.91
C ALA A 169 -8.67 -21.34 6.52
N GLU A 170 -9.92 -21.45 6.13
CA GLU A 170 -10.51 -22.75 5.84
C GLU A 170 -9.76 -23.41 4.69
N GLU A 171 -9.38 -24.66 4.86
CA GLU A 171 -8.66 -25.46 3.86
C GLU A 171 -9.36 -25.44 2.47
N GLY A 172 -10.67 -25.32 2.46
CA GLY A 172 -11.46 -25.24 1.21
C GLY A 172 -11.26 -23.98 0.37
N GLN A 173 -10.44 -23.02 0.79
CA GLN A 173 -10.16 -21.77 0.05
C GLN A 173 -8.87 -21.82 -0.78
N ARG A 174 -8.13 -22.94 -0.75
CA ARG A 174 -6.89 -23.08 -1.52
C ARG A 174 -7.06 -22.73 -2.99
N GLY A 175 -6.15 -21.93 -3.52
CA GLY A 175 -6.13 -21.53 -4.93
C GLY A 175 -7.29 -20.65 -5.38
N ARG A 176 -8.13 -20.14 -4.45
CA ARG A 176 -9.32 -19.35 -4.80
C ARG A 176 -8.97 -18.07 -5.58
N LEU A 177 -7.90 -17.40 -5.21
CA LEU A 177 -7.51 -16.12 -5.80
C LEU A 177 -6.93 -16.24 -7.22
N ARG A 178 -6.63 -17.43 -7.71
CA ARG A 178 -6.25 -17.66 -9.10
C ARG A 178 -7.44 -17.62 -10.07
N ARG A 179 -8.67 -17.74 -9.57
CA ARG A 179 -9.88 -17.73 -10.40
C ARG A 179 -10.15 -16.32 -10.90
N THR A 180 -10.39 -16.20 -12.20
CA THR A 180 -10.61 -14.91 -12.87
C THR A 180 -11.99 -14.29 -12.59
N ASP A 181 -12.91 -15.08 -12.06
CA ASP A 181 -14.27 -14.66 -11.69
C ASP A 181 -14.37 -14.04 -10.29
N GLN A 182 -13.26 -13.93 -9.59
CA GLN A 182 -13.22 -13.38 -8.24
C GLN A 182 -12.99 -11.85 -8.23
N ARG A 183 -13.53 -11.19 -7.20
CA ARG A 183 -13.27 -9.78 -6.92
C ARG A 183 -11.78 -9.46 -6.80
N TYR A 184 -11.01 -10.36 -6.22
CA TYR A 184 -9.57 -10.35 -6.19
C TYR A 184 -9.06 -11.52 -7.01
N SER A 185 -8.39 -11.24 -8.12
CA SER A 185 -7.85 -12.22 -9.04
C SER A 185 -6.35 -11.99 -9.21
N PHE A 186 -5.57 -13.05 -9.04
CA PHE A 186 -4.11 -13.00 -9.14
C PHE A 186 -3.64 -14.02 -10.18
N PRO A 187 -3.30 -13.57 -11.39
CA PRO A 187 -2.87 -14.43 -12.48
C PRO A 187 -1.39 -14.81 -12.31
N VAL A 188 -1.09 -15.64 -11.29
CA VAL A 188 0.30 -16.00 -10.94
C VAL A 188 1.02 -16.57 -12.17
N GLU A 189 0.36 -17.40 -12.98
CA GLU A 189 0.91 -17.96 -14.21
C GLU A 189 1.34 -16.87 -15.20
N THR A 190 0.52 -15.83 -15.37
CA THR A 190 0.86 -14.67 -16.24
C THR A 190 2.04 -13.89 -15.69
N ILE A 191 2.10 -13.69 -14.39
CA ILE A 191 3.21 -13.02 -13.73
C ILE A 191 4.52 -13.77 -13.98
N LEU A 192 4.50 -15.10 -13.77
CA LEU A 192 5.67 -15.95 -14.04
C LEU A 192 6.05 -15.97 -15.53
N ALA A 193 5.08 -16.05 -16.43
CA ALA A 193 5.32 -16.04 -17.87
C ALA A 193 5.95 -14.72 -18.37
N ARG A 194 5.69 -13.61 -17.68
CA ARG A 194 6.33 -12.30 -17.92
C ARG A 194 7.72 -12.21 -17.26
N GLY A 195 8.18 -13.27 -16.60
CA GLY A 195 9.53 -13.33 -15.99
C GLY A 195 9.65 -12.72 -14.61
N TYR A 196 8.54 -12.44 -13.93
CA TYR A 196 8.52 -11.91 -12.56
C TYR A 196 8.35 -13.02 -11.53
N ALA A 197 8.98 -12.87 -10.37
CA ALA A 197 8.56 -13.55 -9.16
C ALA A 197 7.39 -12.81 -8.51
N PHE A 198 6.53 -13.55 -7.82
CA PHE A 198 5.46 -13.01 -6.98
C PHE A 198 5.73 -13.36 -5.53
N MET A 199 5.74 -12.36 -4.65
CA MET A 199 6.00 -12.51 -3.22
C MET A 199 4.85 -11.93 -2.41
N THR A 200 4.25 -12.74 -1.52
CA THR A 200 3.07 -12.34 -0.75
C THR A 200 3.10 -12.88 0.67
N ALA A 201 2.50 -12.12 1.60
CA ALA A 201 2.26 -12.55 2.97
C ALA A 201 0.90 -12.05 3.46
N ALA A 202 0.28 -12.75 4.39
CA ALA A 202 -0.94 -12.29 5.04
C ALA A 202 -0.66 -11.03 5.87
N CYS A 203 -1.38 -9.94 5.60
CA CYS A 203 -1.20 -8.69 6.34
C CYS A 203 -1.44 -8.84 7.85
N GLY A 204 -2.29 -9.78 8.25
CA GLY A 204 -2.57 -10.10 9.65
C GLY A 204 -1.41 -10.73 10.42
N GLU A 205 -0.39 -11.29 9.73
CA GLU A 205 0.85 -11.73 10.37
C GLU A 205 1.73 -10.55 10.78
N ILE A 206 1.66 -9.45 10.03
CA ILE A 206 2.37 -8.22 10.33
C ILE A 206 1.61 -7.42 11.38
N ALA A 207 0.33 -7.11 11.12
CA ALA A 207 -0.55 -6.41 12.06
C ALA A 207 -2.01 -6.76 11.77
N ALA A 208 -2.79 -7.06 12.81
CA ALA A 208 -4.21 -7.33 12.68
C ALA A 208 -4.98 -6.12 12.14
N ASP A 209 -6.06 -6.39 11.41
CA ASP A 209 -6.91 -5.37 10.79
C ASP A 209 -8.40 -5.56 11.16
N PRO A 210 -8.78 -5.28 12.40
CA PRO A 210 -10.17 -5.36 12.81
C PRO A 210 -10.98 -4.20 12.25
N TYR A 211 -12.28 -4.44 11.97
CA TYR A 211 -13.22 -3.32 11.89
C TYR A 211 -13.51 -2.83 13.30
N TYR A 212 -13.46 -1.53 13.48
CA TYR A 212 -13.73 -0.94 14.77
C TYR A 212 -15.21 -1.14 15.20
N LYS A 213 -15.40 -1.78 16.34
CA LYS A 213 -16.70 -1.90 17.00
C LYS A 213 -16.61 -1.74 18.51
N THR A 214 -15.42 -1.94 19.08
CA THR A 214 -15.15 -1.81 20.51
C THR A 214 -13.73 -1.30 20.73
N ASP A 215 -13.47 -0.68 21.88
CA ASP A 215 -12.15 -0.18 22.24
C ASP A 215 -11.08 -1.28 22.24
N ASP A 216 -11.44 -2.51 22.60
CA ASP A 216 -10.51 -3.64 22.57
C ASP A 216 -10.08 -3.99 21.14
N MET A 217 -10.97 -3.83 20.15
CA MET A 217 -10.62 -4.04 18.75
C MET A 217 -9.63 -2.99 18.23
N VAL A 218 -9.65 -1.76 18.75
CA VAL A 218 -8.66 -0.73 18.40
C VAL A 218 -7.27 -1.08 18.92
N LYS A 219 -7.20 -1.70 20.10
CA LYS A 219 -5.94 -2.08 20.74
C LYS A 219 -5.33 -3.35 20.14
N LEU A 220 -6.19 -4.26 19.66
CA LEU A 220 -5.78 -5.57 19.16
C LEU A 220 -4.57 -5.53 18.19
N PRO A 221 -4.51 -4.66 17.16
CA PRO A 221 -3.36 -4.61 16.28
C PRO A 221 -2.05 -4.33 17.00
N PHE A 222 -2.08 -3.50 18.04
CA PHE A 222 -0.90 -3.05 18.76
C PHE A 222 -0.38 -4.05 19.80
N GLU A 223 -1.16 -5.07 20.11
CA GLU A 223 -0.82 -6.16 21.03
C GLU A 223 -0.30 -7.41 20.30
N HIS A 224 -0.38 -7.44 18.98
CA HIS A 224 -0.07 -8.61 18.14
C HIS A 224 0.92 -8.27 17.00
N GLY A 225 1.34 -9.29 16.28
CA GLY A 225 2.23 -9.16 15.13
C GLY A 225 3.51 -8.41 15.46
N VAL A 226 3.99 -7.62 14.51
CA VAL A 226 5.28 -6.92 14.62
C VAL A 226 5.30 -5.79 15.67
N PHE A 227 4.15 -5.30 16.11
CA PHE A 227 4.10 -4.31 17.19
C PHE A 227 4.75 -4.83 18.48
N ARG A 228 4.76 -6.14 18.72
CA ARG A 228 5.45 -6.77 19.85
C ARG A 228 6.98 -6.64 19.81
N LEU A 229 7.54 -6.24 18.67
CA LEU A 229 8.99 -6.01 18.53
C LEU A 229 9.40 -4.65 19.11
N TRP A 230 8.49 -3.67 19.15
CA TRP A 230 8.82 -2.28 19.45
C TRP A 230 8.59 -1.89 20.91
N GLY A 231 8.28 -2.87 21.76
CA GLY A 231 8.02 -2.64 23.19
C GLY A 231 6.64 -2.04 23.47
N PRO A 232 6.38 -1.62 24.71
CA PRO A 232 5.13 -0.99 25.10
C PRO A 232 4.91 0.31 24.32
N ARG A 233 3.67 0.50 23.81
CA ARG A 233 3.29 1.70 23.11
C ARG A 233 3.21 2.88 24.08
N ASP A 234 3.93 3.94 23.83
CA ASP A 234 3.82 5.19 24.59
C ASP A 234 2.57 5.96 24.15
N GLU A 235 1.48 5.81 24.90
CA GLU A 235 0.20 6.41 24.58
C GLU A 235 0.17 7.95 24.73
N SER A 236 1.21 8.56 25.31
CA SER A 236 1.35 10.02 25.36
C SER A 236 1.78 10.61 24.01
N ARG A 237 2.42 9.84 23.16
CA ARG A 237 2.84 10.24 21.81
C ARG A 237 1.65 10.25 20.85
N THR A 238 1.64 11.26 19.98
CA THR A 238 0.62 11.39 18.93
C THR A 238 1.07 10.78 17.58
N ASP A 239 2.35 10.50 17.42
CA ASP A 239 3.02 10.06 16.21
C ASP A 239 3.47 8.59 16.26
N ASN A 240 2.92 7.79 17.16
CA ASN A 240 3.11 6.34 17.13
C ASN A 240 2.60 5.76 15.81
N PRO A 241 3.30 4.76 15.22
CA PRO A 241 2.86 4.18 13.97
C PRO A 241 1.49 3.52 14.08
N GLY A 242 0.66 3.71 13.06
CA GLY A 242 -0.55 2.94 12.85
C GLY A 242 -0.26 1.64 12.09
N THR A 243 -1.30 0.86 11.83
CA THR A 243 -1.20 -0.43 11.11
C THR A 243 -0.68 -0.26 9.69
N LEU A 244 -1.04 0.84 9.01
CA LEU A 244 -0.49 1.15 7.68
C LEU A 244 1.04 1.29 7.72
N GLY A 245 1.57 1.92 8.79
CA GLY A 245 3.02 2.01 9.02
C GLY A 245 3.67 0.64 9.25
N ALA A 246 3.00 -0.25 9.98
CA ALA A 246 3.48 -1.61 10.23
C ALA A 246 3.47 -2.45 8.94
N TRP A 247 2.43 -2.38 8.12
CA TRP A 247 2.37 -3.09 6.83
C TRP A 247 3.42 -2.58 5.85
N ALA A 248 3.62 -1.26 5.77
CA ALA A 248 4.68 -0.67 4.95
C ALA A 248 6.08 -1.14 5.40
N TRP A 249 6.32 -1.19 6.72
CA TRP A 249 7.54 -1.75 7.30
C TRP A 249 7.73 -3.22 6.91
N GLY A 250 6.65 -4.03 6.94
CA GLY A 250 6.70 -5.44 6.53
C GLY A 250 7.08 -5.59 5.05
N ILE A 251 6.56 -4.74 4.15
CA ILE A 251 6.95 -4.73 2.73
C ILE A 251 8.45 -4.43 2.60
N SER A 252 9.00 -3.46 3.35
CA SER A 252 10.44 -3.19 3.34
C SER A 252 11.27 -4.38 3.85
N ARG A 253 10.74 -5.20 4.76
CA ARG A 253 11.42 -6.46 5.18
C ARG A 253 11.43 -7.50 4.08
N ALA A 254 10.39 -7.55 3.24
CA ALA A 254 10.42 -8.39 2.04
C ALA A 254 11.50 -7.93 1.03
N VAL A 255 11.73 -6.62 0.92
CA VAL A 255 12.86 -6.07 0.12
C VAL A 255 14.21 -6.49 0.71
N ASP A 256 14.36 -6.47 2.05
CA ASP A 256 15.58 -6.96 2.71
C ASP A 256 15.85 -8.44 2.39
N TYR A 257 14.80 -9.25 2.23
CA TYR A 257 14.93 -10.64 1.78
C TYR A 257 15.35 -10.72 0.31
N ALA A 258 14.73 -9.91 -0.56
CA ALA A 258 15.10 -9.88 -1.97
C ALA A 258 16.59 -9.54 -2.18
N GLU A 259 17.16 -8.65 -1.36
CA GLU A 259 18.61 -8.33 -1.40
C GLU A 259 19.53 -9.49 -1.01
N ARG A 260 19.01 -10.49 -0.29
CA ARG A 260 19.76 -11.66 0.17
C ARG A 260 19.53 -12.90 -0.69
N SER A 261 18.54 -12.85 -1.58
CA SER A 261 18.14 -13.97 -2.42
C SER A 261 18.90 -13.97 -3.74
N ASP A 262 19.57 -15.06 -4.07
CA ASP A 262 20.21 -15.24 -5.38
C ASP A 262 19.19 -15.40 -6.53
N ALA A 263 17.92 -15.62 -6.20
CA ALA A 263 16.85 -15.83 -7.17
C ALA A 263 16.05 -14.56 -7.52
N LEU A 264 16.17 -13.50 -6.72
CA LEU A 264 15.41 -12.26 -6.88
C LEU A 264 16.33 -11.08 -7.23
N ASP A 265 15.90 -10.25 -8.17
CA ASP A 265 16.61 -9.01 -8.50
C ASP A 265 16.12 -7.85 -7.63
N ALA A 266 16.85 -7.56 -6.57
CA ALA A 266 16.54 -6.49 -5.63
C ALA A 266 16.57 -5.07 -6.23
N LYS A 267 17.09 -4.89 -7.44
CA LYS A 267 17.06 -3.61 -8.18
C LYS A 267 15.75 -3.43 -8.96
N ARG A 268 14.98 -4.51 -9.13
CA ARG A 268 13.73 -4.53 -9.88
C ARG A 268 12.57 -4.99 -8.99
N VAL A 269 12.38 -4.30 -7.86
CA VAL A 269 11.29 -4.55 -6.91
C VAL A 269 10.09 -3.68 -7.28
N VAL A 270 8.92 -4.32 -7.35
CA VAL A 270 7.61 -3.69 -7.54
C VAL A 270 6.80 -3.86 -6.27
N ALA A 271 6.29 -2.78 -5.68
CA ALA A 271 5.32 -2.85 -4.60
C ALA A 271 3.93 -2.52 -5.12
N THR A 272 2.95 -3.37 -4.82
CA THR A 272 1.56 -3.16 -5.20
C THR A 272 0.60 -3.59 -4.09
N GLY A 273 -0.65 -3.21 -4.23
CA GLY A 273 -1.71 -3.60 -3.31
C GLY A 273 -3.02 -2.91 -3.65
N CYS A 274 -4.13 -3.49 -3.20
CA CYS A 274 -5.47 -2.95 -3.42
C CYS A 274 -6.05 -2.40 -2.12
N SER A 275 -6.77 -1.26 -2.20
CA SER A 275 -7.43 -0.65 -1.05
C SER A 275 -6.41 -0.24 0.04
N ARG A 276 -6.63 -0.58 1.31
CA ARG A 276 -5.70 -0.34 2.42
C ARG A 276 -4.30 -0.92 2.21
N LEU A 277 -4.18 -2.05 1.52
CA LEU A 277 -2.87 -2.62 1.18
C LEU A 277 -2.20 -1.86 0.03
N GLY A 278 -2.96 -1.15 -0.80
CA GLY A 278 -2.43 -0.16 -1.74
C GLY A 278 -1.90 1.10 -1.04
N LYS A 279 -2.58 1.56 0.02
CA LYS A 279 -2.06 2.62 0.91
C LYS A 279 -0.72 2.21 1.55
N ALA A 280 -0.63 0.94 2.03
CA ALA A 280 0.59 0.39 2.60
C ALA A 280 1.74 0.29 1.58
N ALA A 281 1.45 -0.17 0.36
CA ALA A 281 2.44 -0.26 -0.72
C ALA A 281 2.96 1.13 -1.13
N LEU A 282 2.06 2.14 -1.22
CA LEU A 282 2.42 3.52 -1.50
C LEU A 282 3.34 4.10 -0.40
N LEU A 283 2.98 3.89 0.86
CA LEU A 283 3.78 4.33 2.00
C LEU A 283 5.14 3.63 2.05
N ALA A 284 5.19 2.31 1.77
CA ALA A 284 6.43 1.56 1.69
C ALA A 284 7.35 2.13 0.60
N ALA A 285 6.81 2.36 -0.60
CA ALA A 285 7.58 2.93 -1.70
C ALA A 285 8.04 4.38 -1.40
N ALA A 286 7.24 5.17 -0.68
CA ALA A 286 7.65 6.50 -0.25
C ALA A 286 8.85 6.46 0.71
N ARG A 287 8.89 5.48 1.62
CA ARG A 287 9.93 5.33 2.66
C ARG A 287 11.16 4.55 2.21
N ASP A 288 11.00 3.58 1.30
CA ASP A 288 12.05 2.64 0.88
C ASP A 288 12.44 2.86 -0.59
N ASP A 289 13.60 3.47 -0.79
CA ASP A 289 14.11 3.84 -2.12
C ASP A 289 14.50 2.63 -2.99
N ARG A 290 14.60 1.44 -2.41
CA ARG A 290 14.89 0.20 -3.15
C ARG A 290 13.68 -0.30 -3.94
N ILE A 291 12.47 0.17 -3.62
CA ILE A 291 11.25 -0.13 -4.39
C ILE A 291 11.28 0.70 -5.68
N ALA A 292 11.59 0.06 -6.79
CA ALA A 292 11.78 0.72 -8.08
C ALA A 292 10.47 1.19 -8.73
N VAL A 293 9.39 0.44 -8.51
CA VAL A 293 8.05 0.72 -9.07
C VAL A 293 7.01 0.56 -7.99
N CYS A 294 6.09 1.52 -7.89
CA CYS A 294 4.92 1.44 -7.02
C CYS A 294 3.63 1.45 -7.85
N VAL A 295 2.71 0.51 -7.56
CA VAL A 295 1.42 0.44 -8.24
C VAL A 295 0.29 0.31 -7.22
N PRO A 296 -0.11 1.44 -6.56
CA PRO A 296 -1.26 1.44 -5.66
C PRO A 296 -2.57 1.33 -6.45
N ASN A 297 -3.45 0.41 -6.03
CA ASN A 297 -4.72 0.15 -6.70
C ASN A 297 -5.89 0.53 -5.80
N GLN A 298 -6.81 1.39 -6.29
CA GLN A 298 -8.09 1.73 -5.67
C GLN A 298 -7.98 2.03 -4.16
N THR A 299 -7.09 2.93 -3.81
CA THR A 299 -6.69 3.13 -2.42
C THR A 299 -7.76 3.81 -1.55
N GLY A 300 -8.54 4.73 -2.11
CA GLY A 300 -9.41 5.62 -1.32
C GLY A 300 -8.62 6.66 -0.53
N ASN A 301 -9.30 7.43 0.30
CA ASN A 301 -8.70 8.47 1.14
C ASN A 301 -7.57 7.90 2.02
N GLY A 302 -6.61 8.72 2.39
CA GLY A 302 -5.41 8.23 3.08
C GLY A 302 -4.50 7.34 2.21
N GLY A 303 -4.73 7.33 0.91
CA GLY A 303 -3.91 6.68 -0.10
C GLY A 303 -3.53 7.66 -1.21
N VAL A 304 -4.21 7.62 -2.35
CA VAL A 304 -3.93 8.49 -3.50
C VAL A 304 -4.80 9.74 -3.57
N PRO A 305 -6.14 9.67 -3.35
CA PRO A 305 -7.02 10.82 -3.48
C PRO A 305 -6.67 11.96 -2.53
N LEU A 306 -6.92 13.19 -2.95
CA LEU A 306 -6.73 14.39 -2.14
C LEU A 306 -7.74 14.43 -0.99
N ALA A 307 -7.27 14.45 0.26
CA ALA A 307 -8.11 14.50 1.45
C ALA A 307 -8.84 15.84 1.60
N LYS A 308 -8.23 16.95 1.19
CA LYS A 308 -8.83 18.30 1.24
C LYS A 308 -10.09 18.47 0.40
N ARG A 309 -10.38 17.53 -0.50
CA ARG A 309 -11.62 17.54 -1.29
C ARG A 309 -12.84 17.12 -0.48
N ASP A 310 -12.67 16.40 0.62
CA ASP A 310 -13.75 15.87 1.46
C ASP A 310 -14.87 15.24 0.61
N PHE A 311 -14.47 14.37 -0.32
CA PHE A 311 -15.34 13.71 -1.28
C PHE A 311 -15.20 12.19 -1.18
N GLY A 312 -16.31 11.46 -1.17
CA GLY A 312 -16.31 10.01 -1.01
C GLY A 312 -15.84 9.56 0.38
N GLU A 313 -14.91 8.61 0.43
CA GLU A 313 -14.20 8.25 1.67
C GLU A 313 -13.41 9.48 2.14
N ASN A 314 -13.51 9.83 3.41
CA ASN A 314 -12.90 11.02 3.99
C ASN A 314 -12.23 10.70 5.33
N VAL A 315 -11.53 11.67 5.90
CA VAL A 315 -10.79 11.50 7.17
C VAL A 315 -11.71 11.05 8.31
N TYR A 316 -12.93 11.61 8.38
CA TYR A 316 -13.92 11.19 9.38
C TYR A 316 -14.25 9.69 9.26
N ARG A 317 -14.52 9.20 8.05
CA ARG A 317 -14.88 7.80 7.82
C ARG A 317 -13.75 6.83 8.14
N GLU A 318 -12.54 7.19 7.79
CA GLU A 318 -11.38 6.35 8.10
C GLU A 318 -11.12 6.27 9.60
N ILE A 319 -11.19 7.40 10.31
CA ILE A 319 -10.98 7.41 11.76
C ILE A 319 -12.13 6.72 12.49
N GLU A 320 -13.38 6.81 11.99
CA GLU A 320 -14.52 6.11 12.56
C GLU A 320 -14.41 4.58 12.39
N MET A 321 -14.07 4.12 11.17
CA MET A 321 -14.07 2.69 10.85
C MET A 321 -12.76 1.98 11.21
N PHE A 322 -11.65 2.69 11.09
CA PHE A 322 -10.30 2.13 11.18
C PHE A 322 -9.34 3.03 11.98
N PRO A 323 -9.66 3.40 13.22
CA PRO A 323 -8.86 4.34 14.01
C PRO A 323 -7.43 3.86 14.28
N HIS A 324 -7.14 2.59 14.03
CA HIS A 324 -5.83 1.96 14.19
C HIS A 324 -4.91 2.11 12.97
N TRP A 325 -5.44 2.55 11.80
CA TRP A 325 -4.62 2.66 10.59
C TRP A 325 -3.59 3.78 10.68
N PHE A 326 -3.93 4.89 11.32
CA PHE A 326 -3.17 6.12 11.37
C PHE A 326 -2.64 6.42 12.78
N CYS A 327 -1.73 7.37 12.89
CA CYS A 327 -1.31 7.90 14.18
C CYS A 327 -2.41 8.78 14.82
N LYS A 328 -2.30 9.03 16.14
CA LYS A 328 -3.28 9.86 16.86
C LYS A 328 -3.37 11.29 16.31
N ALA A 329 -2.25 11.84 15.81
CA ALA A 329 -2.21 13.21 15.29
C ALA A 329 -3.17 13.42 14.12
N TYR A 330 -3.42 12.40 13.30
CA TYR A 330 -4.30 12.52 12.14
C TYR A 330 -5.76 12.83 12.51
N ARG A 331 -6.20 12.44 13.72
CA ARG A 331 -7.58 12.68 14.19
C ARG A 331 -7.97 14.15 14.27
N LYS A 332 -7.01 15.09 14.40
CA LYS A 332 -7.29 16.52 14.44
C LYS A 332 -7.79 17.09 13.12
N TYR A 333 -7.63 16.33 12.03
CA TYR A 333 -8.07 16.71 10.70
C TYR A 333 -9.47 16.21 10.35
N VAL A 334 -10.13 15.48 11.25
CA VAL A 334 -11.57 15.17 11.13
C VAL A 334 -12.35 16.47 11.08
N ASP A 335 -13.17 16.66 10.01
CA ASP A 335 -13.91 17.89 9.74
C ASP A 335 -13.04 19.17 9.63
N ASN A 336 -11.73 18.99 9.38
CA ASN A 336 -10.77 20.07 9.35
C ASN A 336 -9.63 19.82 8.34
N GLU A 337 -9.95 19.14 7.23
CA GLU A 337 -8.99 18.73 6.20
C GLU A 337 -8.25 19.92 5.59
N GLN A 338 -8.91 21.10 5.57
CA GLN A 338 -8.31 22.34 5.06
C GLN A 338 -7.13 22.84 5.90
N ALA A 339 -7.04 22.45 7.18
CA ALA A 339 -5.94 22.81 8.06
C ALA A 339 -4.66 21.99 7.82
N MET A 340 -4.74 20.92 7.02
CA MET A 340 -3.58 20.11 6.67
C MET A 340 -2.55 20.95 5.90
N LYS A 341 -1.27 20.87 6.31
CA LYS A 341 -0.13 21.46 5.60
C LYS A 341 0.54 20.47 4.64
N PHE A 342 -0.19 19.45 4.25
CA PHE A 342 0.17 18.42 3.30
C PHE A 342 -1.11 17.85 2.70
N ASP A 343 -0.99 17.12 1.61
CA ASP A 343 -2.03 16.24 1.10
C ASP A 343 -1.36 15.13 0.26
N GLN A 344 -2.10 14.14 -0.18
CA GLN A 344 -1.59 12.90 -0.75
C GLN A 344 -0.66 13.10 -1.96
N HIS A 345 -0.86 14.16 -2.76
CA HIS A 345 0.03 14.50 -3.86
C HIS A 345 1.50 14.66 -3.44
N LEU A 346 1.78 15.13 -2.20
CA LEU A 346 3.15 15.20 -1.69
C LEU A 346 3.73 13.82 -1.42
N LEU A 347 2.92 12.87 -0.91
CA LEU A 347 3.36 11.49 -0.74
C LEU A 347 3.68 10.85 -2.10
N LEU A 348 2.82 11.07 -3.12
CA LEU A 348 3.09 10.63 -4.48
C LEU A 348 4.39 11.24 -5.02
N ALA A 349 4.56 12.56 -4.88
CA ALA A 349 5.75 13.28 -5.30
C ALA A 349 7.04 12.70 -4.68
N SER A 350 6.99 12.25 -3.42
CA SER A 350 8.15 11.67 -2.73
C SER A 350 8.68 10.37 -3.36
N ILE A 351 7.94 9.76 -4.30
CA ILE A 351 8.39 8.59 -5.06
C ILE A 351 9.35 8.99 -6.19
N ALA A 352 9.25 10.22 -6.71
CA ALA A 352 10.15 10.70 -7.75
C ALA A 352 11.63 10.57 -7.33
N PRO A 353 12.53 10.15 -8.24
CA PRO A 353 12.37 9.91 -9.68
C PRO A 353 11.92 8.49 -10.08
N ARG A 354 11.58 7.62 -9.11
CA ARG A 354 11.15 6.24 -9.32
C ARG A 354 9.77 6.19 -9.99
N ALA A 355 9.35 5.01 -10.41
CA ALA A 355 8.12 4.86 -11.19
C ALA A 355 6.88 4.67 -10.29
N LEU A 356 5.79 5.33 -10.67
CA LEU A 356 4.48 5.26 -10.00
C LEU A 356 3.37 5.11 -11.05
N LEU A 357 2.58 4.04 -10.97
CA LEU A 357 1.35 3.88 -11.74
C LEU A 357 0.16 3.79 -10.78
N VAL A 358 -0.68 4.79 -10.75
CA VAL A 358 -1.92 4.77 -9.98
C VAL A 358 -3.03 4.09 -10.76
N GLN A 359 -3.68 3.12 -10.13
CA GLN A 359 -4.82 2.40 -10.70
C GLN A 359 -6.11 2.78 -9.96
N GLY A 360 -6.89 3.66 -10.58
CA GLY A 360 -8.10 4.22 -10.03
C GLY A 360 -9.36 3.37 -10.30
N TYR A 361 -10.46 3.80 -9.70
CA TYR A 361 -11.75 3.14 -9.77
C TYR A 361 -12.88 4.17 -9.87
N THR A 362 -13.87 3.92 -10.74
CA THR A 362 -14.93 4.90 -11.06
C THR A 362 -15.96 5.11 -9.95
N LYS A 363 -15.96 4.32 -8.87
CA LYS A 363 -16.90 4.55 -7.76
C LYS A 363 -16.60 5.86 -7.02
N PRO A 364 -17.59 6.74 -6.82
CA PRO A 364 -17.40 8.02 -6.13
C PRO A 364 -16.81 7.89 -4.71
N TRP A 365 -17.01 6.76 -4.02
CA TRP A 365 -16.38 6.48 -2.74
C TRP A 365 -14.85 6.64 -2.75
N PHE A 366 -14.20 6.33 -3.88
CA PHE A 366 -12.75 6.38 -4.03
C PHE A 366 -12.23 7.72 -4.57
N ASP A 367 -13.11 8.69 -4.82
CA ASP A 367 -12.79 9.99 -5.39
C ASP A 367 -11.84 9.89 -6.61
N PRO A 368 -12.29 9.32 -7.74
CA PRO A 368 -11.43 9.14 -8.91
C PRO A 368 -10.87 10.44 -9.46
N LYS A 369 -11.61 11.55 -9.31
CA LYS A 369 -11.12 12.89 -9.69
C LYS A 369 -10.03 13.36 -8.73
N GLY A 370 -10.17 13.10 -7.42
CA GLY A 370 -9.14 13.38 -6.43
C GLY A 370 -7.87 12.57 -6.66
N GLU A 371 -7.97 11.30 -7.09
CA GLU A 371 -6.82 10.49 -7.50
C GLU A 371 -6.07 11.14 -8.69
N TRP A 372 -6.82 11.52 -9.73
CA TRP A 372 -6.27 12.20 -10.90
C TRP A 372 -5.57 13.52 -10.55
N LEU A 373 -6.25 14.38 -9.78
CA LEU A 373 -5.71 15.67 -9.35
C LEU A 373 -4.47 15.51 -8.46
N SER A 374 -4.43 14.48 -7.64
CA SER A 374 -3.25 14.13 -6.82
C SER A 374 -2.05 13.77 -7.71
N CYS A 375 -2.24 12.95 -8.74
CA CYS A 375 -1.19 12.62 -9.71
C CYS A 375 -0.70 13.87 -10.47
N ARG A 376 -1.64 14.74 -10.90
CA ARG A 376 -1.33 16.00 -11.57
C ARG A 376 -0.50 16.93 -10.67
N ALA A 377 -0.89 17.09 -9.42
CA ALA A 377 -0.20 17.95 -8.46
C ALA A 377 1.18 17.39 -8.03
N ALA A 378 1.38 16.07 -8.11
CA ALA A 378 2.67 15.43 -7.84
C ALA A 378 3.65 15.53 -9.04
N SER A 379 3.15 15.64 -10.27
CA SER A 379 3.91 15.60 -11.54
C SER A 379 5.14 16.52 -11.56
N PRO A 380 5.07 17.78 -11.04
CA PRO A 380 6.21 18.68 -11.05
C PRO A 380 7.50 18.11 -10.41
N ALA A 381 7.39 17.14 -9.49
CA ALA A 381 8.56 16.51 -8.89
C ALA A 381 9.40 15.73 -9.91
N TRP A 382 8.77 14.98 -10.81
CA TRP A 382 9.48 14.28 -11.91
C TRP A 382 10.07 15.26 -12.91
N GLU A 383 9.30 16.28 -13.31
CA GLU A 383 9.74 17.31 -14.27
C GLU A 383 10.95 18.08 -13.76
N PHE A 384 10.93 18.45 -12.49
CA PHE A 384 12.07 19.11 -11.83
C PHE A 384 13.34 18.25 -11.80
N LEU A 385 13.17 16.94 -11.70
CA LEU A 385 14.28 15.96 -11.75
C LEU A 385 14.70 15.57 -13.18
N GLY A 386 14.19 16.28 -14.20
CA GLY A 386 14.55 16.07 -15.60
C GLY A 386 13.86 14.87 -16.26
N LEU A 387 12.77 14.35 -15.66
CA LEU A 387 11.99 13.25 -16.19
C LEU A 387 10.63 13.74 -16.68
N PRO A 388 10.00 13.09 -17.66
CA PRO A 388 8.62 13.39 -18.00
C PRO A 388 7.68 13.14 -16.81
N GLY A 389 6.83 14.11 -16.53
CA GLY A 389 5.74 13.98 -15.57
C GLY A 389 4.54 13.21 -16.15
N LEU A 390 3.39 13.43 -15.56
CA LEU A 390 2.14 12.86 -16.07
C LEU A 390 1.80 13.48 -17.44
N PRO A 391 1.40 12.68 -18.45
CA PRO A 391 1.01 13.22 -19.74
C PRO A 391 -0.06 14.34 -19.61
N ASN A 392 0.09 15.40 -20.40
CA ASN A 392 -0.86 16.51 -20.41
C ASN A 392 -2.09 16.14 -21.23
N VAL A 393 -2.93 15.31 -20.64
CA VAL A 393 -4.24 14.90 -21.19
C VAL A 393 -5.34 15.35 -20.23
N GLU A 394 -6.57 15.36 -20.69
CA GLU A 394 -7.73 15.55 -19.84
C GLU A 394 -7.86 14.40 -18.83
N GLU A 395 -8.73 14.58 -17.82
CA GLU A 395 -9.01 13.53 -16.85
C GLU A 395 -9.43 12.25 -17.58
N PRO A 396 -8.73 11.13 -17.39
CA PRO A 396 -9.04 9.90 -18.09
C PRO A 396 -10.47 9.42 -17.83
N GLU A 397 -11.21 9.19 -18.88
CA GLU A 397 -12.42 8.40 -18.79
C GLU A 397 -12.09 6.92 -18.66
N CYS A 398 -13.06 6.15 -18.17
CA CYS A 398 -12.88 4.72 -17.93
C CYS A 398 -12.51 3.97 -19.23
N PHE A 399 -11.41 3.24 -19.21
CA PHE A 399 -10.83 2.43 -20.30
C PHE A 399 -10.48 3.17 -21.59
N SER A 400 -10.93 4.41 -21.78
CA SER A 400 -10.80 5.11 -23.08
C SER A 400 -9.55 5.95 -23.17
N THR A 401 -9.08 6.51 -22.08
CA THR A 401 -7.88 7.35 -22.02
C THR A 401 -6.97 6.84 -20.92
N VAL A 402 -5.72 6.62 -21.26
CA VAL A 402 -4.67 6.26 -20.30
C VAL A 402 -3.67 7.40 -20.24
N ALA A 403 -3.38 7.87 -19.04
CA ALA A 403 -2.38 8.88 -18.80
C ALA A 403 -1.10 8.19 -18.27
N ILE A 404 -0.40 7.46 -19.15
CA ILE A 404 0.79 6.72 -18.78
C ILE A 404 2.01 7.37 -19.42
N GLY A 405 2.83 8.01 -18.58
CA GLY A 405 4.18 8.44 -18.93
C GLY A 405 5.21 7.36 -18.57
N PRO A 406 6.50 7.59 -18.87
CA PRO A 406 7.54 6.59 -18.64
C PRO A 406 7.81 6.31 -17.15
N ARG A 407 7.45 7.23 -16.25
CA ARG A 407 7.69 7.11 -14.81
C ARG A 407 6.46 7.42 -13.95
N LEU A 408 5.51 8.17 -14.45
CA LEU A 408 4.27 8.51 -13.73
C LEU A 408 3.08 8.21 -14.63
N GLY A 409 2.12 7.46 -14.09
CA GLY A 409 0.91 7.11 -14.82
C GLY A 409 -0.33 7.06 -13.94
N TYR A 410 -1.48 7.26 -14.58
CA TYR A 410 -2.81 7.07 -14.01
C TYR A 410 -3.70 6.33 -15.00
N VAL A 411 -4.37 5.29 -14.52
CA VAL A 411 -5.41 4.54 -15.26
C VAL A 411 -6.62 4.33 -14.38
N ARG A 412 -7.80 4.18 -14.99
CA ARG A 412 -9.06 4.02 -14.26
C ARG A 412 -9.97 3.00 -14.94
N ARG A 413 -10.63 2.16 -14.16
CA ARG A 413 -11.60 1.18 -14.65
C ARG A 413 -12.92 1.18 -13.88
N THR A 414 -13.94 0.58 -14.49
CA THR A 414 -15.21 0.19 -13.84
C THR A 414 -15.13 -1.23 -13.26
N GLY A 415 -16.22 -1.73 -12.74
CA GLY A 415 -16.39 -3.10 -12.27
C GLY A 415 -16.56 -3.18 -10.76
N GLN A 416 -15.98 -4.19 -10.13
CA GLN A 416 -16.00 -4.36 -8.68
C GLN A 416 -14.71 -3.80 -8.06
N HIS A 417 -14.82 -3.33 -6.80
CA HIS A 417 -13.64 -2.98 -6.00
C HIS A 417 -12.81 -4.23 -5.73
N GLY A 418 -11.54 -4.20 -6.10
CA GLY A 418 -10.62 -5.33 -6.00
C GLY A 418 -9.49 -5.20 -7.02
N ILE A 419 -8.82 -6.29 -7.33
CA ILE A 419 -7.79 -6.34 -8.36
C ILE A 419 -8.18 -7.36 -9.43
N SER A 420 -8.12 -6.99 -10.69
CA SER A 420 -8.58 -7.77 -11.83
C SER A 420 -7.47 -8.02 -12.84
N GLY A 421 -7.73 -8.83 -13.86
CA GLY A 421 -6.80 -9.04 -14.96
C GLY A 421 -6.38 -7.76 -15.68
N TRP A 422 -7.28 -6.75 -15.77
CA TRP A 422 -6.95 -5.44 -16.34
C TRP A 422 -5.90 -4.71 -15.52
N ASP A 423 -6.03 -4.71 -14.20
CA ASP A 423 -5.08 -4.08 -13.30
C ASP A 423 -3.70 -4.74 -13.41
N TRP A 424 -3.67 -6.07 -13.51
CA TRP A 424 -2.44 -6.82 -13.69
C TRP A 424 -1.78 -6.57 -15.04
N ASN A 425 -2.54 -6.48 -16.13
CA ASN A 425 -1.99 -6.16 -17.44
C ASN A 425 -1.34 -4.78 -17.45
N TRP A 426 -2.02 -3.75 -16.94
CA TRP A 426 -1.43 -2.41 -16.84
C TRP A 426 -0.18 -2.37 -15.95
N LEU A 427 -0.21 -3.08 -14.81
CA LEU A 427 0.96 -3.18 -13.94
C LEU A 427 2.14 -3.79 -14.69
N LEU A 428 1.95 -4.95 -15.32
CA LEU A 428 3.00 -5.67 -16.02
C LEU A 428 3.53 -4.89 -17.23
N ASP A 429 2.66 -4.29 -18.04
CA ASP A 429 3.07 -3.49 -19.21
C ASP A 429 3.85 -2.26 -18.80
N PHE A 430 3.41 -1.57 -17.75
CA PHE A 430 4.12 -0.41 -17.21
C PHE A 430 5.50 -0.79 -16.64
N THR A 431 5.57 -1.85 -15.84
CA THR A 431 6.84 -2.28 -15.23
C THR A 431 7.84 -2.79 -16.26
N ASP A 432 7.37 -3.52 -17.29
CA ASP A 432 8.24 -3.92 -18.41
C ASP A 432 8.83 -2.70 -19.13
N GLY A 433 8.03 -1.67 -19.40
CA GLY A 433 8.50 -0.41 -19.98
C GLY A 433 9.54 0.28 -19.11
N VAL A 434 9.31 0.33 -17.80
CA VAL A 434 10.26 0.91 -16.84
C VAL A 434 11.59 0.15 -16.83
N PHE A 435 11.54 -1.18 -16.76
CA PHE A 435 12.75 -2.00 -16.63
C PHE A 435 13.51 -2.14 -17.96
N ALA A 436 12.84 -2.07 -19.10
CA ALA A 436 13.50 -2.03 -20.41
C ALA A 436 14.35 -0.76 -20.58
N THR A 437 13.86 0.40 -20.09
CA THR A 437 14.60 1.67 -20.18
C THR A 437 15.78 1.76 -19.22
N THR A 438 15.76 1.00 -18.11
CA THR A 438 16.87 0.94 -17.14
C THR A 438 17.94 -0.08 -17.54
N ALA A 439 17.63 -1.04 -18.40
CA ALA A 439 18.56 -2.05 -18.90
C ALA A 439 19.41 -1.57 -20.09
N CYS A 440 19.17 -0.37 -20.62
CA CYS A 440 20.01 0.23 -21.68
C CYS A 440 21.01 1.21 -21.05
N PRO A 441 22.25 0.80 -20.70
CA PRO A 441 23.30 1.75 -20.33
C PRO A 441 23.65 2.56 -21.56
N CYS A 442 23.85 3.87 -21.43
CA CYS A 442 24.42 4.77 -22.43
C CYS A 442 25.90 4.47 -22.75
N GLU A 443 26.34 3.23 -22.77
CA GLU A 443 27.71 2.84 -23.19
C GLU A 443 27.86 2.77 -24.70
N ASP A 444 26.80 2.44 -25.45
CA ASP A 444 26.85 2.31 -26.91
C ASP A 444 26.99 3.64 -27.69
N VAL A 445 26.73 4.78 -27.05
CA VAL A 445 26.83 6.08 -27.75
C VAL A 445 28.28 6.60 -27.81
N LYS A 446 29.12 6.21 -26.86
CA LYS A 446 30.55 6.61 -26.89
C LYS A 446 31.38 5.77 -27.86
N GLU A 447 31.12 4.46 -27.97
CA GLU A 447 31.83 3.60 -28.90
C GLU A 447 31.46 3.87 -30.37
N ARG A 448 30.21 4.20 -30.70
CA ARG A 448 29.82 4.57 -32.07
C ARG A 448 30.35 5.93 -32.51
N ARG A 449 30.77 6.82 -31.62
CA ARG A 449 31.46 8.08 -31.96
C ARG A 449 32.95 7.89 -32.16
N GLN A 450 33.59 6.92 -31.52
CA GLN A 450 35.04 6.64 -31.74
C GLN A 450 35.32 5.82 -33.01
N SER A 451 34.37 4.97 -33.45
CA SER A 451 34.53 4.16 -34.66
C SER A 451 34.27 4.92 -35.96
N ARG A 452 33.76 6.16 -35.93
CA ARG A 452 33.56 7.03 -37.09
C ARG A 452 34.67 8.08 -37.30
N GLY A 453 35.63 8.14 -36.37
CA GLY A 453 36.73 9.14 -36.41
C GLY A 453 38.06 8.66 -37.04
N THR A 454 38.14 7.42 -37.52
CA THR A 454 39.39 6.90 -38.16
C THR A 454 39.09 6.28 -39.51
N ARG A 455 38.72 7.11 -40.46
CA ARG A 455 38.88 6.84 -41.90
C ARG A 455 39.13 8.20 -42.60
N HIS A 456 40.36 8.55 -42.66
CA HIS A 456 40.96 9.35 -43.73
C HIS A 456 42.37 8.81 -44.00
#